data_19eec596f708cd31ddc1af1ba1e1387c
#
_entry.id   19eec596f708cd31ddc1af1ba1e1387c
#
_cell.length_a   1.000
_cell.length_b   1.000
_cell.length_c   1.000
_cell.angle_alpha   90.00
_cell.angle_beta   90.00
_cell.angle_gamma   90.00
#
_symmetry.space_group_name_H-M   'P 1'
#
loop_
_entity.id
_entity.type
_entity.pdbx_description
1 polymer ?
#
loop_
_entity_poly.entity_id
_entity_poly.type
_entity_poly.pdbx_seq_one_letter_code
_entity_poly.pdbx_strand_id
1 'polypeptide(L)'
;MNQIEKGITVITPVRRQYLQIKRRFRDSLLLFRMGDFYETFDDDAITLARDLDIALTSRAFGKSEKHPLAGIPYHSLDNYLGRLIKAGHKVAICEQTSDPAASKGLVERKVVRVVTPGTVLEPFLLDNRTNNYLASAITSDSQAALAYADISTSGTIFVSQMSVDSLLLELTRLMPAELLIPNDLPLI
;
A
#
# COMPACT_ATOMS: atom_id res chain seq x y z
N MET A 1 -40.66 -21.48 -19.47
CA MET A 1 -39.49 -22.30 -19.14
C MET A 1 -38.23 -21.44 -19.24
N ASN A 2 -37.84 -21.02 -18.15
CA ASN A 2 -36.56 -20.63 -17.56
C ASN A 2 -35.47 -20.11 -18.49
N GLN A 3 -35.34 -18.78 -18.52
CA GLN A 3 -34.10 -18.07 -18.78
C GLN A 3 -33.56 -17.50 -17.43
N ILE A 4 -33.00 -18.33 -16.58
CA ILE A 4 -32.24 -17.92 -15.40
C ILE A 4 -31.05 -18.89 -15.26
N GLU A 5 -30.10 -18.77 -16.18
CA GLU A 5 -28.71 -19.21 -15.97
C GLU A 5 -27.74 -18.15 -16.49
N LYS A 6 -27.82 -16.94 -15.93
CA LYS A 6 -26.73 -15.97 -16.07
C LYS A 6 -25.60 -16.40 -15.13
N GLY A 7 -24.63 -17.09 -15.71
CA GLY A 7 -23.27 -17.36 -15.34
C GLY A 7 -22.84 -17.01 -13.92
N ILE A 8 -22.79 -18.00 -13.04
CA ILE A 8 -21.95 -17.93 -11.83
C ILE A 8 -20.52 -17.88 -12.32
N THR A 9 -19.92 -16.70 -12.31
CA THR A 9 -18.50 -16.52 -12.62
C THR A 9 -17.70 -17.27 -11.56
N VAL A 10 -17.16 -18.43 -11.91
CA VAL A 10 -16.36 -19.26 -11.00
C VAL A 10 -15.01 -18.54 -10.81
N ILE A 11 -14.88 -17.83 -9.71
CA ILE A 11 -13.65 -17.16 -9.31
C ILE A 11 -12.64 -18.25 -8.88
N THR A 12 -11.47 -18.27 -9.53
CA THR A 12 -10.39 -19.21 -9.17
C THR A 12 -9.93 -19.03 -7.71
N PRO A 13 -9.42 -20.08 -7.04
CA PRO A 13 -8.96 -19.99 -5.67
C PRO A 13 -7.93 -18.88 -5.44
N VAL A 14 -6.96 -18.71 -6.36
CA VAL A 14 -5.94 -17.66 -6.30
C VAL A 14 -6.57 -16.27 -6.36
N ARG A 15 -7.51 -16.05 -7.30
CA ARG A 15 -8.19 -14.76 -7.44
C ARG A 15 -9.03 -14.43 -6.21
N ARG A 16 -9.68 -15.43 -5.64
CA ARG A 16 -10.45 -15.28 -4.39
C ARG A 16 -9.55 -14.86 -3.24
N GLN A 17 -8.38 -15.52 -3.08
CA GLN A 17 -7.40 -15.17 -2.05
C GLN A 17 -6.90 -13.73 -2.22
N TYR A 18 -6.54 -13.33 -3.45
CA TYR A 18 -6.15 -11.95 -3.76
C TYR A 18 -7.21 -10.95 -3.31
N LEU A 19 -8.46 -11.14 -3.75
CA LEU A 19 -9.57 -10.23 -3.42
C LEU A 19 -9.87 -10.16 -1.92
N GLN A 20 -9.75 -11.29 -1.19
CA GLN A 20 -9.92 -11.32 0.26
C GLN A 20 -8.85 -10.49 0.98
N ILE A 21 -7.59 -10.60 0.53
CA ILE A 21 -6.49 -9.82 1.09
C ILE A 21 -6.66 -8.34 0.72
N LYS A 22 -6.92 -8.02 -0.55
CA LYS A 22 -7.10 -6.63 -1.01
C LYS A 22 -8.22 -5.90 -0.27
N ARG A 23 -9.31 -6.56 0.08
CA ARG A 23 -10.40 -5.96 0.88
C ARG A 23 -9.95 -5.47 2.26
N ARG A 24 -8.90 -6.06 2.83
CA ARG A 24 -8.32 -5.66 4.13
C ARG A 24 -7.31 -4.53 3.99
N PHE A 25 -6.74 -4.35 2.79
CA PHE A 25 -5.70 -3.36 2.47
C PHE A 25 -6.13 -2.51 1.26
N ARG A 26 -7.33 -1.92 1.35
CA ARG A 26 -7.96 -1.22 0.21
C ARG A 26 -7.18 0.00 -0.26
N ASP A 27 -6.55 0.70 0.65
CA ASP A 27 -5.78 1.93 0.47
C ASP A 27 -4.30 1.67 0.15
N SER A 28 -3.89 0.41 -0.02
CA SER A 28 -2.52 0.02 -0.31
C SER A 28 -2.43 -0.69 -1.66
N LEU A 29 -1.38 -0.44 -2.42
CA LEU A 29 -1.01 -1.28 -3.56
C LEU A 29 -0.61 -2.67 -3.06
N LEU A 30 -1.32 -3.70 -3.49
CA LEU A 30 -1.06 -5.07 -3.04
C LEU A 30 -0.06 -5.76 -3.98
N LEU A 31 1.17 -5.93 -3.53
CA LEU A 31 2.18 -6.76 -4.18
C LEU A 31 2.01 -8.21 -3.74
N PHE A 32 1.38 -9.02 -4.60
CA PHE A 32 0.98 -10.39 -4.29
C PHE A 32 1.95 -11.41 -4.90
N ARG A 33 2.68 -12.15 -4.07
CA ARG A 33 3.70 -13.10 -4.52
C ARG A 33 3.12 -14.23 -5.35
N MET A 34 3.61 -14.37 -6.58
CA MET A 34 3.24 -15.40 -7.54
C MET A 34 4.52 -15.98 -8.20
N GLY A 35 5.04 -17.07 -7.64
CA GLY A 35 6.34 -17.61 -8.08
C GLY A 35 7.46 -16.59 -7.92
N ASP A 36 8.13 -16.24 -9.02
CA ASP A 36 9.25 -15.30 -9.03
C ASP A 36 8.85 -13.84 -9.20
N PHE A 37 7.54 -13.53 -9.13
CA PHE A 37 7.02 -12.17 -9.28
C PHE A 37 6.18 -11.76 -8.08
N TYR A 38 6.11 -10.43 -7.85
CA TYR A 38 4.97 -9.79 -7.21
C TYR A 38 4.04 -9.32 -8.30
N GLU A 39 2.84 -9.88 -8.35
CA GLU A 39 1.79 -9.50 -9.29
C GLU A 39 0.74 -8.62 -8.59
N THR A 40 0.19 -7.67 -9.32
CA THR A 40 -0.97 -6.89 -8.92
C THR A 40 -2.07 -7.02 -9.97
N PHE A 41 -3.32 -6.79 -9.58
CA PHE A 41 -4.46 -6.93 -10.48
C PHE A 41 -5.37 -5.70 -10.39
N ASP A 42 -6.22 -5.54 -11.40
CA ASP A 42 -7.23 -4.50 -11.51
C ASP A 42 -6.61 -3.08 -11.42
N ASP A 43 -7.18 -2.19 -10.60
CA ASP A 43 -6.73 -0.80 -10.45
C ASP A 43 -5.30 -0.69 -9.91
N ASP A 44 -4.89 -1.63 -9.02
CA ASP A 44 -3.52 -1.68 -8.54
C ASP A 44 -2.53 -1.95 -9.69
N ALA A 45 -2.89 -2.82 -10.65
CA ALA A 45 -2.05 -3.12 -11.80
C ALA A 45 -1.90 -1.90 -12.72
N ILE A 46 -2.97 -1.16 -12.94
CA ILE A 46 -2.96 0.07 -13.76
C ILE A 46 -2.06 1.11 -13.10
N THR A 47 -2.22 1.31 -11.80
CA THR A 47 -1.40 2.24 -11.01
C THR A 47 0.07 1.83 -11.01
N LEU A 48 0.37 0.55 -10.74
CA LEU A 48 1.74 0.03 -10.73
C LEU A 48 2.42 0.20 -12.10
N ALA A 49 1.72 -0.15 -13.18
CA ALA A 49 2.26 -0.05 -14.53
C ALA A 49 2.59 1.39 -14.92
N ARG A 50 1.69 2.34 -14.60
CA ARG A 50 1.88 3.76 -14.86
C ARG A 50 3.08 4.33 -14.08
N ASP A 51 3.14 4.10 -12.77
CA ASP A 51 4.09 4.79 -11.88
C ASP A 51 5.50 4.18 -11.93
N LEU A 52 5.58 2.91 -12.32
CA LEU A 52 6.86 2.23 -12.52
C LEU A 52 7.32 2.17 -13.98
N ASP A 53 6.50 2.65 -14.93
CA ASP A 53 6.76 2.54 -16.37
C ASP A 53 7.09 1.10 -16.79
N ILE A 54 6.20 0.17 -16.39
CA ILE A 54 6.31 -1.25 -16.72
C ILE A 54 5.08 -1.72 -17.52
N ALA A 55 5.20 -2.88 -18.16
CA ALA A 55 4.13 -3.41 -19.01
C ALA A 55 2.85 -3.69 -18.21
N LEU A 56 1.74 -3.11 -18.69
CA LEU A 56 0.39 -3.51 -18.30
C LEU A 56 -0.09 -4.63 -19.23
N THR A 57 -0.41 -5.77 -18.65
CA THR A 57 -0.93 -6.94 -19.36
C THR A 57 -2.33 -7.31 -18.86
N SER A 58 -2.80 -8.50 -19.17
CA SER A 58 -4.06 -8.99 -18.64
C SER A 58 -4.02 -10.49 -18.42
N ARG A 59 -4.76 -10.98 -17.42
CA ARG A 59 -4.87 -12.39 -17.08
C ARG A 59 -6.32 -12.82 -16.91
N ALA A 60 -6.70 -13.95 -17.50
CA ALA A 60 -7.99 -14.59 -17.26
C ALA A 60 -7.88 -15.53 -16.05
N PHE A 61 -8.86 -15.50 -15.18
CA PHE A 61 -8.99 -16.42 -14.04
C PHE A 61 -10.11 -17.42 -14.32
N GLY A 62 -9.75 -18.55 -14.95
CA GLY A 62 -10.69 -19.55 -15.44
C GLY A 62 -11.36 -19.10 -16.74
N LYS A 63 -12.69 -19.25 -16.84
CA LYS A 63 -13.49 -18.84 -17.99
C LYS A 63 -14.02 -17.39 -17.88
N SER A 64 -13.51 -16.63 -16.90
CA SER A 64 -13.92 -15.25 -16.64
C SER A 64 -13.25 -14.26 -17.61
N GLU A 65 -13.68 -13.01 -17.54
CA GLU A 65 -13.05 -11.89 -18.24
C GLU A 65 -11.58 -11.74 -17.86
N LYS A 66 -10.82 -11.12 -18.75
CA LYS A 66 -9.43 -10.77 -18.50
C LYS A 66 -9.38 -9.56 -17.56
N HIS A 67 -8.55 -9.66 -16.55
CA HIS A 67 -8.27 -8.60 -15.58
C HIS A 67 -6.91 -7.96 -15.87
N PRO A 68 -6.77 -6.64 -15.72
CA PRO A 68 -5.46 -5.99 -15.75
C PRO A 68 -4.47 -6.67 -14.82
N LEU A 69 -3.24 -6.82 -15.28
CA LEU A 69 -2.12 -7.44 -14.56
C LEU A 69 -0.86 -6.63 -14.81
N ALA A 70 -0.14 -6.29 -13.76
CA ALA A 70 1.24 -5.84 -13.79
C ALA A 70 2.05 -6.57 -12.73
N GLY A 71 3.35 -6.67 -12.91
CA GLY A 71 4.19 -7.37 -11.94
C GLY A 71 5.65 -6.99 -12.06
N ILE A 72 6.36 -7.20 -10.95
CA ILE A 72 7.80 -6.97 -10.83
C ILE A 72 8.50 -8.24 -10.36
N PRO A 73 9.75 -8.51 -10.79
CA PRO A 73 10.53 -9.62 -10.27
C PRO A 73 10.75 -9.45 -8.75
N TYR A 74 10.59 -10.53 -7.97
CA TYR A 74 10.64 -10.44 -6.51
C TYR A 74 12.01 -9.97 -5.99
N HIS A 75 13.09 -10.37 -6.65
CA HIS A 75 14.45 -9.98 -6.29
C HIS A 75 14.75 -8.48 -6.56
N SER A 76 13.89 -7.81 -7.30
CA SER A 76 14.01 -6.38 -7.60
C SER A 76 13.05 -5.51 -6.76
N LEU A 77 12.39 -6.11 -5.75
CA LEU A 77 11.39 -5.43 -4.91
C LEU A 77 11.88 -4.07 -4.39
N ASP A 78 13.09 -4.03 -3.84
CA ASP A 78 13.64 -2.84 -3.19
C ASP A 78 13.70 -1.62 -4.11
N ASN A 79 14.15 -1.80 -5.36
CA ASN A 79 14.22 -0.72 -6.34
C ASN A 79 12.84 -0.17 -6.70
N TYR A 80 11.87 -1.06 -6.90
CA TYR A 80 10.51 -0.67 -7.27
C TYR A 80 9.74 -0.12 -6.07
N LEU A 81 9.94 -0.68 -4.88
CA LEU A 81 9.35 -0.20 -3.64
C LEU A 81 9.73 1.26 -3.39
N GLY A 82 11.02 1.61 -3.55
CA GLY A 82 11.48 2.99 -3.41
C GLY A 82 10.78 3.98 -4.33
N ARG A 83 10.51 3.59 -5.57
CA ARG A 83 9.78 4.43 -6.53
C ARG A 83 8.32 4.62 -6.13
N LEU A 84 7.67 3.54 -5.66
CA LEU A 84 6.27 3.59 -5.20
C LEU A 84 6.11 4.47 -3.95
N ILE A 85 7.00 4.32 -2.98
CA ILE A 85 6.99 5.12 -1.75
C ILE A 85 7.23 6.61 -2.06
N LYS A 86 8.19 6.93 -2.95
CA LYS A 86 8.42 8.31 -3.40
C LYS A 86 7.24 8.90 -4.16
N ALA A 87 6.45 8.07 -4.83
CA ALA A 87 5.20 8.47 -5.46
C ALA A 87 4.02 8.62 -4.46
N GLY A 88 4.26 8.40 -3.16
CA GLY A 88 3.26 8.57 -2.09
C GLY A 88 2.38 7.35 -1.84
N HIS A 89 2.69 6.19 -2.43
CA HIS A 89 1.87 4.99 -2.25
C HIS A 89 2.15 4.27 -0.94
N LYS A 90 1.08 3.72 -0.36
CA LYS A 90 1.16 2.66 0.64
C LYS A 90 1.25 1.32 -0.07
N VAL A 91 2.17 0.46 0.33
CA VAL A 91 2.45 -0.82 -0.33
C VAL A 91 2.31 -1.97 0.66
N ALA A 92 1.38 -2.89 0.39
CA ALA A 92 1.21 -4.13 1.14
C ALA A 92 1.97 -5.27 0.45
N ILE A 93 2.98 -5.82 1.11
CA ILE A 93 3.80 -6.92 0.61
C ILE A 93 3.21 -8.23 1.10
N CYS A 94 2.76 -9.07 0.16
CA CYS A 94 2.10 -10.33 0.43
C CYS A 94 2.95 -11.51 -0.03
N GLU A 95 3.43 -12.30 0.92
CA GLU A 95 4.31 -13.44 0.71
C GLU A 95 3.58 -14.79 0.76
N GLN A 96 4.17 -15.77 0.09
CA GLN A 96 3.81 -17.17 0.24
C GLN A 96 4.30 -17.67 1.60
N THR A 97 3.37 -18.17 2.43
CA THR A 97 3.68 -18.64 3.80
C THR A 97 3.70 -20.17 3.92
N SER A 98 3.28 -20.88 2.87
CA SER A 98 3.44 -22.33 2.77
C SER A 98 4.41 -22.70 1.65
N ASP A 99 5.13 -23.81 1.83
CA ASP A 99 6.03 -24.33 0.80
C ASP A 99 5.23 -24.75 -0.45
N PRO A 100 5.49 -24.17 -1.63
CA PRO A 100 4.80 -24.55 -2.86
C PRO A 100 5.00 -26.03 -3.23
N ALA A 101 6.17 -26.62 -2.91
CA ALA A 101 6.48 -28.02 -3.19
C ALA A 101 5.75 -28.99 -2.26
N ALA A 102 5.44 -28.59 -1.03
CA ALA A 102 4.73 -29.39 -0.03
C ALA A 102 3.20 -29.20 -0.10
N SER A 103 2.71 -28.16 -0.77
CA SER A 103 1.29 -27.80 -0.83
C SER A 103 0.57 -28.55 -1.93
N LYS A 104 -0.29 -29.52 -1.58
CA LYS A 104 -1.21 -30.20 -2.51
C LYS A 104 -2.40 -29.33 -2.95
N GLY A 105 -2.21 -28.02 -3.16
CA GLY A 105 -3.32 -27.11 -3.48
C GLY A 105 -2.91 -25.66 -3.59
N LEU A 106 -3.80 -24.76 -3.16
CA LEU A 106 -3.54 -23.33 -3.15
C LEU A 106 -2.49 -23.00 -2.09
N VAL A 107 -1.37 -22.40 -2.54
CA VAL A 107 -0.33 -21.86 -1.64
C VAL A 107 -0.93 -20.73 -0.81
N GLU A 108 -0.78 -20.80 0.51
CA GLU A 108 -1.25 -19.76 1.42
C GLU A 108 -0.37 -18.51 1.30
N ARG A 109 -1.02 -17.34 1.37
CA ARG A 109 -0.34 -16.04 1.30
C ARG A 109 -0.88 -15.12 2.38
N LYS A 110 0.03 -14.33 2.97
CA LYS A 110 -0.30 -13.33 3.99
C LYS A 110 0.47 -12.04 3.71
N VAL A 111 -0.14 -10.90 4.05
CA VAL A 111 0.59 -9.64 4.11
C VAL A 111 1.55 -9.73 5.29
N VAL A 112 2.84 -9.68 4.99
CA VAL A 112 3.92 -9.73 5.98
C VAL A 112 4.36 -8.34 6.40
N ARG A 113 4.09 -7.34 5.55
CA ARG A 113 4.50 -5.97 5.80
C ARG A 113 3.64 -4.98 5.01
N VAL A 114 3.39 -3.82 5.61
CA VAL A 114 2.88 -2.63 4.93
C VAL A 114 3.93 -1.54 5.05
N VAL A 115 4.34 -0.97 3.93
CA VAL A 115 5.30 0.14 3.88
C VAL A 115 4.56 1.39 3.43
N THR A 116 4.75 2.47 4.17
CA THR A 116 4.16 3.78 3.85
C THR A 116 5.27 4.85 3.86
N PRO A 117 5.07 6.02 3.24
CA PRO A 117 6.11 7.05 3.19
C PRO A 117 6.71 7.42 4.55
N GLY A 118 5.89 7.50 5.60
CA GLY A 118 6.31 7.86 6.96
C GLY A 118 6.86 6.68 7.79
N THR A 119 6.75 5.44 7.31
CA THR A 119 7.17 4.23 8.04
C THR A 119 8.33 3.48 7.40
N VAL A 120 9.04 4.12 6.46
CA VAL A 120 10.24 3.56 5.83
C VAL A 120 11.38 3.45 6.86
N LEU A 121 12.00 2.28 6.92
CA LEU A 121 13.15 2.00 7.78
C LEU A 121 14.41 1.64 6.99
N GLU A 122 14.25 1.32 5.71
CA GLU A 122 15.38 0.93 4.85
C GLU A 122 16.26 2.13 4.52
N PRO A 123 17.58 2.07 4.84
CA PRO A 123 18.48 3.20 4.61
C PRO A 123 18.55 3.64 3.15
N PHE A 124 18.39 2.70 2.20
CA PHE A 124 18.45 3.02 0.76
C PHE A 124 17.18 3.72 0.23
N LEU A 125 16.09 3.74 1.02
CA LEU A 125 14.85 4.47 0.70
C LEU A 125 14.79 5.85 1.35
N LEU A 126 15.65 6.12 2.31
CA LEU A 126 15.70 7.37 3.08
C LEU A 126 16.72 8.34 2.47
N ASP A 127 16.43 9.62 2.52
CA ASP A 127 17.42 10.67 2.25
C ASP A 127 18.17 10.98 3.56
N ASN A 128 19.47 10.73 3.59
CA ASN A 128 20.31 10.99 4.77
C ASN A 128 20.41 12.49 5.15
N ARG A 129 19.88 13.40 4.34
CA ARG A 129 19.93 14.85 4.55
C ARG A 129 18.66 15.42 5.15
N THR A 130 17.56 14.65 5.17
CA THR A 130 16.26 15.10 5.63
C THR A 130 15.65 14.08 6.59
N ASN A 131 14.86 14.58 7.55
CA ASN A 131 14.09 13.71 8.42
C ASN A 131 12.92 13.09 7.65
N ASN A 132 12.55 11.87 8.02
CA ASN A 132 11.39 11.17 7.47
C ASN A 132 10.24 11.18 8.49
N TYR A 133 9.57 12.32 8.64
CA TYR A 133 8.54 12.48 9.66
C TYR A 133 7.25 11.75 9.30
N LEU A 134 6.78 10.91 10.23
CA LEU A 134 5.38 10.51 10.35
C LEU A 134 4.71 11.47 11.33
N ALA A 135 3.65 12.13 10.90
CA ALA A 135 2.89 13.06 11.71
C ALA A 135 1.45 12.60 11.89
N SER A 136 0.82 13.01 13.00
CA SER A 136 -0.61 12.85 13.24
C SER A 136 -1.17 14.16 13.74
N ALA A 137 -2.29 14.63 13.17
CA ALA A 137 -2.94 15.87 13.55
C ALA A 137 -4.42 15.63 13.82
N ILE A 138 -4.94 16.33 14.84
CA ILE A 138 -6.36 16.40 15.15
C ILE A 138 -6.74 17.87 15.38
N THR A 139 -7.98 18.22 15.08
CA THR A 139 -8.53 19.56 15.36
C THR A 139 -9.84 19.46 16.10
N SER A 140 -10.15 20.46 16.91
CA SER A 140 -11.44 20.67 17.56
C SER A 140 -11.67 22.17 17.68
N ASP A 141 -12.71 22.69 17.03
CA ASP A 141 -13.04 24.12 16.95
C ASP A 141 -11.80 24.94 16.48
N SER A 142 -11.25 25.76 17.39
CA SER A 142 -10.07 26.61 17.11
C SER A 142 -8.74 26.02 17.58
N GLN A 143 -8.76 24.83 18.19
CA GLN A 143 -7.58 24.16 18.74
C GLN A 143 -7.15 23.01 17.83
N ALA A 144 -5.86 22.77 17.81
CA ALA A 144 -5.25 21.63 17.13
C ALA A 144 -4.21 20.98 18.02
N ALA A 145 -3.98 19.68 17.81
CA ALA A 145 -2.84 18.97 18.36
C ALA A 145 -2.09 18.28 17.24
N LEU A 146 -0.78 18.36 17.29
CA LEU A 146 0.15 17.73 16.36
C LEU A 146 1.11 16.82 17.13
N ALA A 147 1.22 15.57 16.69
CA ALA A 147 2.27 14.65 17.12
C ALA A 147 3.09 14.24 15.91
N TYR A 148 4.42 14.17 16.03
CA TYR A 148 5.27 13.68 14.95
C TYR A 148 6.51 12.98 15.48
N ALA A 149 7.06 12.09 14.71
CA ALA A 149 8.29 11.35 14.98
C ALA A 149 9.00 11.00 13.68
N ASP A 150 10.32 10.90 13.76
CA ASP A 150 11.13 10.21 12.74
C ASP A 150 11.46 8.82 13.28
N ILE A 151 10.74 7.80 12.79
CA ILE A 151 10.91 6.43 13.26
C ILE A 151 12.16 5.75 12.71
N SER A 152 12.82 6.34 11.71
CA SER A 152 14.06 5.84 11.13
C SER A 152 15.30 6.16 11.99
N THR A 153 15.16 7.09 12.91
CA THR A 153 16.27 7.58 13.76
C THR A 153 16.11 7.19 15.22
N SER A 154 15.67 8.11 16.07
CA SER A 154 15.69 7.92 17.52
C SER A 154 14.37 7.49 18.15
N GLY A 155 13.28 7.49 17.37
CA GLY A 155 11.94 7.22 17.88
C GLY A 155 11.41 8.27 18.87
N THR A 156 12.05 9.46 18.96
CA THR A 156 11.54 10.56 19.81
C THR A 156 10.25 11.09 19.22
N ILE A 157 9.21 11.13 20.05
CA ILE A 157 7.89 11.67 19.68
C ILE A 157 7.78 13.08 20.24
N PHE A 158 7.47 14.03 19.37
CA PHE A 158 7.15 15.40 19.72
C PHE A 158 5.63 15.57 19.72
N VAL A 159 5.09 16.21 20.73
CA VAL A 159 3.65 16.50 20.85
C VAL A 159 3.47 17.96 21.24
N SER A 160 2.60 18.66 20.54
CA SER A 160 2.25 20.05 20.85
C SER A 160 0.77 20.34 20.61
N GLN A 161 0.21 21.29 21.39
CA GLN A 161 -1.11 21.86 21.20
C GLN A 161 -0.95 23.28 20.69
N MET A 162 -1.81 23.68 19.75
CA MET A 162 -1.70 24.97 19.07
C MET A 162 -3.05 25.41 18.49
N SER A 163 -3.12 26.61 17.90
CA SER A 163 -4.26 27.00 17.07
C SER A 163 -4.25 26.28 15.72
N VAL A 164 -5.40 26.23 15.04
CA VAL A 164 -5.50 25.64 13.68
C VAL A 164 -4.57 26.36 12.69
N ASP A 165 -4.48 27.69 12.76
CA ASP A 165 -3.58 28.47 11.89
C ASP A 165 -2.10 28.10 12.13
N SER A 166 -1.71 27.91 13.39
CA SER A 166 -0.35 27.48 13.75
C SER A 166 -0.06 26.05 13.27
N LEU A 167 -1.07 25.15 13.24
CA LEU A 167 -0.91 23.80 12.71
C LEU A 167 -0.48 23.83 11.24
N LEU A 168 -1.13 24.64 10.42
CA LEU A 168 -0.79 24.75 8.99
C LEU A 168 0.65 25.25 8.78
N LEU A 169 1.08 26.24 9.58
CA LEU A 169 2.46 26.74 9.54
C LEU A 169 3.46 25.65 9.96
N GLU A 170 3.14 24.90 11.01
CA GLU A 170 4.03 23.85 11.51
C GLU A 170 4.12 22.65 10.54
N LEU A 171 3.01 22.24 9.93
CA LEU A 171 3.02 21.22 8.87
C LEU A 171 3.83 21.65 7.65
N THR A 172 3.74 22.93 7.28
CA THR A 172 4.56 23.50 6.18
C THR A 172 6.06 23.49 6.54
N ARG A 173 6.41 23.75 7.80
CA ARG A 173 7.79 23.72 8.30
C ARG A 173 8.34 22.29 8.35
N LEU A 174 7.55 21.35 8.84
CA LEU A 174 7.95 19.95 9.02
C LEU A 174 7.99 19.17 7.71
N MET A 175 7.10 19.49 6.78
CA MET A 175 6.89 18.72 5.52
C MET A 175 6.91 17.20 5.76
N PRO A 176 5.98 16.67 6.59
CA PRO A 176 6.00 15.27 6.95
C PRO A 176 5.85 14.39 5.69
N ALA A 177 6.57 13.27 5.67
CA ALA A 177 6.46 12.27 4.60
C ALA A 177 5.07 11.61 4.58
N GLU A 178 4.42 11.53 5.76
CA GLU A 178 3.06 11.01 5.91
C GLU A 178 2.33 11.77 7.03
N LEU A 179 1.07 12.12 6.78
CA LEU A 179 0.19 12.76 7.75
C LEU A 179 -1.03 11.87 8.01
N LEU A 180 -1.24 11.49 9.26
CA LEU A 180 -2.42 10.77 9.73
C LEU A 180 -3.44 11.79 10.26
N ILE A 181 -4.66 11.71 9.74
CA ILE A 181 -5.79 12.54 10.18
C ILE A 181 -7.02 11.67 10.42
N PRO A 182 -7.95 12.07 11.30
CA PRO A 182 -9.24 11.42 11.44
C PRO A 182 -10.03 11.42 10.12
N ASN A 183 -10.82 10.36 9.87
CA ASN A 183 -11.61 10.23 8.64
C ASN A 183 -12.72 11.26 8.49
N ASP A 184 -13.15 11.85 9.59
CA ASP A 184 -14.21 12.84 9.70
C ASP A 184 -13.69 14.30 9.74
N LEU A 185 -12.37 14.46 9.60
CA LEU A 185 -11.79 15.80 9.53
C LEU A 185 -12.16 16.43 8.18
N PRO A 186 -12.86 17.58 8.15
CA PRO A 186 -13.08 18.27 6.89
C PRO A 186 -11.72 18.67 6.30
N LEU A 187 -11.48 18.26 5.06
CA LEU A 187 -10.33 18.76 4.30
C LEU A 187 -10.54 20.25 4.10
N ILE A 188 -9.67 21.05 4.68
CA ILE A 188 -9.66 22.51 4.57
C ILE A 188 -9.16 22.90 3.18
#